data_a93b6369566043af1ccd281430bf1c75
#
_entry.id   a93b6369566043af1ccd281430bf1c75
#
_cell.length_a   1.000
_cell.length_b   1.000
_cell.length_c   1.000
_cell.angle_alpha   90.00
_cell.angle_beta   90.00
_cell.angle_gamma   90.00
#
_symmetry.space_group_name_H-M   'P 1'
#
loop_
_entity.id
_entity.type
_entity.pdbx_description
1 polymer ?
#
loop_
_entity_poly.entity_id
_entity_poly.type
_entity_poly.pdbx_seq_one_letter_code
_entity_poly.pdbx_strand_id
1 'polypeptide(L)'
;MLAKLLDTACVDHAIQHGWSKTTTQRTRWSLRALLGVLQHRAGPLPTSTVIARMEGTGWPVRPVIAILDQVGMLDEDRTPAIETWFQRQVAGLPPQITAELQAWFDVVCHGSTTTPRSRPRQPGLIKTRCYWALPTIRSWAEDGRRSLREISREDVLAALPSSGNDRATTAIGLRSIFRVLKARKIIFINPTTRLDAGTVASREPLPIDDDQLREILQSDDPARAALGALIIFHGLSKSDLCALMLTDMSSSRLTIGDRTIPLAPAVCERIAAWLDHRNARWPNTANPHLFVHFRSAITLGPVGKQWLQLTLGVPVRALREDRILNEAHATGGDVRRIVDLFGMSANAAGRYTRTVDHPDLLEFDETR
;
A
#
# COMPACT_ATOMS: atom_id res chain seq x y z
N MET A 1 36.60 10.24 -18.90
CA MET A 1 35.36 10.59 -19.60
C MET A 1 34.13 10.19 -18.78
N LEU A 2 33.98 8.93 -18.37
CA LEU A 2 32.85 8.42 -17.61
C LEU A 2 32.61 9.12 -16.27
N ALA A 3 33.66 9.32 -15.45
CA ALA A 3 33.54 10.01 -14.17
C ALA A 3 32.98 11.45 -14.30
N LYS A 4 33.33 12.17 -15.38
CA LYS A 4 32.80 13.50 -15.67
C LYS A 4 31.31 13.43 -16.06
N LEU A 5 30.91 12.43 -16.86
CA LEU A 5 29.52 12.21 -17.22
C LEU A 5 28.65 11.98 -15.97
N LEU A 6 29.08 11.08 -15.09
CA LEU A 6 28.36 10.77 -13.86
C LEU A 6 28.34 11.95 -12.87
N ASP A 7 29.41 12.72 -12.80
CA ASP A 7 29.45 13.94 -11.99
C ASP A 7 28.42 14.98 -12.49
N THR A 8 28.36 15.20 -13.79
CA THR A 8 27.36 16.10 -14.40
C THR A 8 25.94 15.58 -14.16
N ALA A 9 25.68 14.32 -14.49
CA ALA A 9 24.36 13.69 -14.26
C ALA A 9 23.93 13.76 -12.78
N CYS A 10 24.87 13.57 -11.85
CA CYS A 10 24.59 13.66 -10.42
C CYS A 10 24.22 15.10 -10.00
N VAL A 11 24.89 16.11 -10.54
CA VAL A 11 24.59 17.53 -10.25
C VAL A 11 23.23 17.90 -10.84
N ASP A 12 22.96 17.54 -12.09
CA ASP A 12 21.70 17.83 -12.76
C ASP A 12 20.52 17.16 -12.04
N HIS A 13 20.67 15.89 -11.68
CA HIS A 13 19.66 15.16 -10.90
C HIS A 13 19.45 15.78 -9.50
N ALA A 14 20.54 16.21 -8.86
CA ALA A 14 20.47 16.87 -7.55
C ALA A 14 19.68 18.18 -7.62
N ILE A 15 19.86 18.97 -8.68
CA ILE A 15 19.11 20.21 -8.92
C ILE A 15 17.63 19.87 -9.18
N GLN A 16 17.36 18.92 -10.08
CA GLN A 16 15.99 18.51 -10.43
C GLN A 16 15.20 17.96 -9.25
N HIS A 17 15.87 17.28 -8.30
CA HIS A 17 15.22 16.61 -7.16
C HIS A 17 15.42 17.34 -5.82
N GLY A 18 16.03 18.54 -5.85
CA GLY A 18 16.25 19.37 -4.67
C GLY A 18 17.12 18.71 -3.60
N TRP A 19 18.17 17.97 -4.00
CA TRP A 19 19.07 17.33 -3.05
C TRP A 19 19.88 18.36 -2.27
N SER A 20 20.14 18.06 -1.00
CA SER A 20 21.08 18.85 -0.21
C SER A 20 22.51 18.70 -0.76
N LYS A 21 23.37 19.69 -0.49
CA LYS A 21 24.81 19.65 -0.83
C LYS A 21 25.46 18.37 -0.29
N THR A 22 25.09 17.95 0.93
CA THR A 22 25.61 16.74 1.57
C THR A 22 25.18 15.47 0.81
N THR A 23 23.92 15.37 0.41
CA THR A 23 23.41 14.21 -0.36
C THR A 23 24.12 14.12 -1.69
N THR A 24 24.25 15.24 -2.41
CA THR A 24 24.96 15.32 -3.69
C THR A 24 26.41 14.88 -3.55
N GLN A 25 27.13 15.43 -2.58
CA GLN A 25 28.55 15.10 -2.34
C GLN A 25 28.73 13.61 -2.01
N ARG A 26 27.94 13.07 -1.10
CA ARG A 26 28.01 11.65 -0.75
C ARG A 26 27.70 10.74 -1.95
N THR A 27 26.73 11.09 -2.77
CA THR A 27 26.40 10.33 -3.99
C THR A 27 27.55 10.37 -4.99
N ARG A 28 28.14 11.53 -5.23
CA ARG A 28 29.33 11.66 -6.12
C ARG A 28 30.50 10.79 -5.66
N TRP A 29 30.80 10.81 -4.37
CA TRP A 29 31.87 9.98 -3.81
C TRP A 29 31.56 8.49 -3.94
N SER A 30 30.33 8.10 -3.64
CA SER A 30 29.90 6.70 -3.76
C SER A 30 29.98 6.21 -5.21
N LEU A 31 29.58 7.01 -6.19
CA LEU A 31 29.71 6.69 -7.61
C LEU A 31 31.18 6.48 -8.01
N ARG A 32 32.07 7.38 -7.60
CA ARG A 32 33.51 7.26 -7.91
C ARG A 32 34.14 6.02 -7.27
N ALA A 33 33.81 5.78 -5.98
CA ALA A 33 34.32 4.61 -5.26
C ALA A 33 33.79 3.30 -5.87
N LEU A 34 32.50 3.25 -6.23
CA LEU A 34 31.89 2.10 -6.87
C LEU A 34 32.57 1.77 -8.21
N LEU A 35 32.81 2.76 -9.07
CA LEU A 35 33.50 2.55 -10.34
C LEU A 35 34.94 2.08 -10.14
N GLY A 36 35.64 2.59 -9.12
CA GLY A 36 36.98 2.14 -8.77
C GLY A 36 37.00 0.68 -8.30
N VAL A 37 36.04 0.29 -7.46
CA VAL A 37 35.92 -1.08 -6.95
C VAL A 37 35.56 -2.08 -8.06
N LEU A 38 34.66 -1.68 -8.97
CA LEU A 38 34.21 -2.55 -10.05
C LEU A 38 35.20 -2.66 -11.21
N GLN A 39 36.28 -1.85 -11.23
CA GLN A 39 37.22 -1.75 -12.33
C GLN A 39 36.49 -1.72 -13.69
N HIS A 40 35.51 -0.86 -13.79
CA HIS A 40 34.45 -0.93 -14.79
C HIS A 40 35.00 -0.93 -16.21
N ARG A 41 34.73 -2.01 -16.93
CA ARG A 41 34.84 -2.11 -18.40
C ARG A 41 33.52 -1.64 -19.00
N ALA A 42 33.56 -1.05 -20.19
CA ALA A 42 32.39 -0.47 -20.84
C ALA A 42 31.19 -1.47 -20.91
N GLY A 43 30.01 -1.05 -20.46
CA GLY A 43 28.77 -1.82 -20.48
C GLY A 43 27.86 -1.52 -19.29
N PRO A 44 26.57 -1.86 -19.32
CA PRO A 44 25.68 -1.74 -18.19
C PRO A 44 26.12 -2.64 -17.02
N LEU A 45 25.90 -2.16 -15.80
CA LEU A 45 26.19 -2.86 -14.57
C LEU A 45 24.92 -3.59 -14.08
N PRO A 46 25.01 -4.88 -13.71
CA PRO A 46 23.87 -5.54 -13.07
C PRO A 46 23.48 -4.82 -11.78
N THR A 47 22.21 -4.48 -11.62
CA THR A 47 21.71 -3.75 -10.44
C THR A 47 21.97 -4.54 -9.14
N SER A 48 21.85 -5.87 -9.19
CA SER A 48 22.19 -6.77 -8.08
C SER A 48 23.64 -6.62 -7.62
N THR A 49 24.57 -6.51 -8.56
CA THR A 49 25.99 -6.31 -8.28
C THR A 49 26.25 -4.96 -7.63
N VAL A 50 25.63 -3.88 -8.15
CA VAL A 50 25.74 -2.53 -7.57
C VAL A 50 25.26 -2.55 -6.12
N ILE A 51 24.08 -3.11 -5.84
CA ILE A 51 23.52 -3.19 -4.49
C ILE A 51 24.44 -3.97 -3.56
N ALA A 52 24.86 -5.19 -3.96
CA ALA A 52 25.71 -6.05 -3.15
C ALA A 52 27.05 -5.36 -2.78
N ARG A 53 27.64 -4.58 -3.69
CA ARG A 53 28.87 -3.84 -3.42
C ARG A 53 28.68 -2.62 -2.52
N MET A 54 27.46 -2.08 -2.47
CA MET A 54 27.13 -0.95 -1.62
C MET A 54 26.58 -1.36 -0.24
N GLU A 55 26.21 -2.63 -0.08
CA GLU A 55 25.68 -3.16 1.17
C GLU A 55 26.72 -3.07 2.29
N GLY A 56 26.32 -2.61 3.48
CA GLY A 56 27.21 -2.43 4.63
C GLY A 56 28.13 -1.19 4.57
N THR A 57 28.22 -0.49 3.44
CA THR A 57 29.14 0.68 3.31
C THR A 57 28.58 1.98 3.89
N GLY A 58 27.29 2.06 4.19
CA GLY A 58 26.58 3.29 4.55
C GLY A 58 26.41 4.28 3.39
N TRP A 59 26.70 3.87 2.15
CA TRP A 59 26.53 4.70 0.97
C TRP A 59 25.04 4.88 0.59
N PRO A 60 24.69 5.98 -0.09
CA PRO A 60 23.32 6.25 -0.51
C PRO A 60 22.93 5.40 -1.73
N VAL A 61 22.52 4.16 -1.54
CA VAL A 61 22.22 3.18 -2.60
C VAL A 61 21.20 3.73 -3.61
N ARG A 62 20.06 4.27 -3.15
CA ARG A 62 19.00 4.75 -4.04
C ARG A 62 19.45 5.91 -4.94
N PRO A 63 20.10 6.97 -4.42
CA PRO A 63 20.66 8.00 -5.26
C PRO A 63 21.65 7.50 -6.31
N VAL A 64 22.54 6.58 -5.93
CA VAL A 64 23.51 6.00 -6.86
C VAL A 64 22.84 5.23 -7.99
N ILE A 65 21.86 4.38 -7.65
CA ILE A 65 21.07 3.63 -8.65
C ILE A 65 20.34 4.60 -9.59
N ALA A 66 19.70 5.66 -9.06
CA ALA A 66 18.98 6.63 -9.88
C ALA A 66 19.88 7.32 -10.92
N ILE A 67 21.12 7.67 -10.54
CA ILE A 67 22.07 8.28 -11.47
C ILE A 67 22.55 7.28 -12.53
N LEU A 68 22.89 6.06 -12.12
CA LEU A 68 23.35 5.01 -13.05
C LEU A 68 22.25 4.63 -14.05
N ASP A 69 20.99 4.55 -13.59
CA ASP A 69 19.83 4.29 -14.44
C ASP A 69 19.58 5.41 -15.43
N GLN A 70 19.62 6.67 -14.97
CA GLN A 70 19.46 7.86 -15.82
C GLN A 70 20.48 7.94 -16.96
N VAL A 71 21.70 7.47 -16.74
CA VAL A 71 22.75 7.44 -17.77
C VAL A 71 22.81 6.14 -18.56
N GLY A 72 21.86 5.23 -18.37
CA GLY A 72 21.79 3.95 -19.08
C GLY A 72 22.90 2.98 -18.69
N MET A 73 23.46 3.09 -17.50
CA MET A 73 24.55 2.25 -16.99
C MET A 73 24.08 1.12 -16.07
N LEU A 74 22.78 0.92 -15.94
CA LEU A 74 22.22 -0.22 -15.19
C LEU A 74 21.55 -1.20 -16.12
N ASP A 75 21.74 -2.47 -15.79
CA ASP A 75 20.93 -3.60 -16.25
C ASP A 75 20.11 -4.12 -15.08
N GLU A 76 18.77 -4.11 -15.23
CA GLU A 76 17.89 -4.58 -14.15
C GLU A 76 17.78 -6.10 -14.20
N ASP A 77 18.68 -6.76 -13.48
CA ASP A 77 18.79 -8.21 -13.37
C ASP A 77 18.09 -8.80 -12.13
N ARG A 78 17.42 -7.97 -11.35
CA ARG A 78 16.78 -8.40 -10.10
C ARG A 78 15.43 -9.06 -10.39
N THR A 79 15.25 -10.24 -9.85
CA THR A 79 13.92 -10.83 -9.77
C THR A 79 13.03 -9.98 -8.86
N PRO A 80 11.83 -9.58 -9.31
CA PRO A 80 10.90 -8.83 -8.47
C PRO A 80 10.69 -9.48 -7.12
N ALA A 81 10.70 -8.69 -6.05
CA ALA A 81 10.59 -9.20 -4.68
C ALA A 81 9.34 -10.07 -4.44
N ILE A 82 8.25 -9.81 -5.20
CA ILE A 82 7.03 -10.63 -5.12
C ILE A 82 7.21 -12.01 -5.71
N GLU A 83 8.00 -12.14 -6.78
CA GLU A 83 8.30 -13.43 -7.41
C GLU A 83 9.20 -14.27 -6.51
N THR A 84 10.28 -13.69 -6.00
CA THR A 84 11.18 -14.37 -5.04
C THR A 84 10.42 -14.78 -3.77
N TRP A 85 9.49 -13.95 -3.31
CA TRP A 85 8.62 -14.27 -2.18
C TRP A 85 7.70 -15.45 -2.53
N PHE A 86 7.05 -15.43 -3.69
CA PHE A 86 6.14 -16.48 -4.14
C PHE A 86 6.84 -17.82 -4.27
N GLN A 87 8.03 -17.87 -4.89
CA GLN A 87 8.82 -19.09 -5.03
C GLN A 87 9.13 -19.72 -3.67
N ARG A 88 9.44 -18.90 -2.65
CA ARG A 88 9.62 -19.39 -1.28
C ARG A 88 8.34 -19.96 -0.67
N GLN A 89 7.18 -19.39 -1.02
CA GLN A 89 5.89 -19.88 -0.50
C GLN A 89 5.47 -21.23 -1.09
N VAL A 90 5.82 -21.51 -2.34
CA VAL A 90 5.46 -22.77 -3.01
C VAL A 90 6.55 -23.84 -2.89
N ALA A 91 7.68 -23.51 -2.30
CA ALA A 91 8.76 -24.46 -2.07
C ALA A 91 8.28 -25.68 -1.24
N GLY A 92 8.68 -26.87 -1.65
CA GLY A 92 8.30 -28.13 -1.02
C GLY A 92 6.94 -28.70 -1.44
N LEU A 93 6.15 -27.98 -2.24
CA LEU A 93 4.93 -28.54 -2.84
C LEU A 93 5.27 -29.48 -4.02
N PRO A 94 4.37 -30.45 -4.33
CA PRO A 94 4.51 -31.29 -5.52
C PRO A 94 4.72 -30.44 -6.80
N PRO A 95 5.58 -30.89 -7.73
CA PRO A 95 5.92 -30.10 -8.93
C PRO A 95 4.69 -29.67 -9.75
N GLN A 96 3.69 -30.54 -9.87
CA GLN A 96 2.47 -30.22 -10.61
C GLN A 96 1.65 -29.13 -9.92
N ILE A 97 1.48 -29.21 -8.59
CA ILE A 97 0.80 -28.16 -7.81
C ILE A 97 1.55 -26.83 -7.92
N THR A 98 2.88 -26.88 -7.85
CA THR A 98 3.73 -25.69 -8.03
C THR A 98 3.52 -25.06 -9.40
N ALA A 99 3.49 -25.84 -10.48
CA ALA A 99 3.25 -25.35 -11.84
C ALA A 99 1.84 -24.74 -11.98
N GLU A 100 0.83 -25.34 -11.37
CA GLU A 100 -0.55 -24.83 -11.35
C GLU A 100 -0.66 -23.50 -10.58
N LEU A 101 -0.01 -23.40 -9.44
CA LEU A 101 0.08 -22.14 -8.68
C LEU A 101 0.86 -21.07 -9.42
N GLN A 102 1.93 -21.45 -10.15
CA GLN A 102 2.68 -20.50 -11.00
C GLN A 102 1.78 -19.94 -12.09
N ALA A 103 0.99 -20.77 -12.77
CA ALA A 103 0.04 -20.31 -13.80
C ALA A 103 -1.00 -19.31 -13.25
N TRP A 104 -1.44 -19.49 -11.99
CA TRP A 104 -2.28 -18.51 -11.30
C TRP A 104 -1.50 -17.24 -10.97
N PHE A 105 -0.31 -17.37 -10.43
CA PHE A 105 0.54 -16.25 -10.03
C PHE A 105 0.85 -15.34 -11.22
N ASP A 106 1.20 -15.91 -12.37
CA ASP A 106 1.52 -15.15 -13.59
C ASP A 106 0.34 -14.27 -14.02
N VAL A 107 -0.89 -14.81 -13.97
CA VAL A 107 -2.10 -14.05 -14.31
C VAL A 107 -2.37 -12.92 -13.33
N VAL A 108 -2.19 -13.15 -12.02
CA VAL A 108 -2.51 -12.13 -11.02
C VAL A 108 -1.38 -11.11 -10.86
N CYS A 109 -0.13 -11.50 -11.07
CA CYS A 109 1.05 -10.64 -10.94
C CYS A 109 1.23 -9.74 -12.17
N HIS A 110 1.23 -10.33 -13.35
CA HIS A 110 1.54 -9.62 -14.60
C HIS A 110 0.28 -9.19 -15.36
N GLY A 111 -0.88 -9.71 -14.96
CA GLY A 111 -2.11 -9.54 -15.70
C GLY A 111 -2.23 -10.51 -16.87
N SER A 112 -3.31 -10.41 -17.63
CA SER A 112 -3.53 -11.23 -18.81
C SER A 112 -4.46 -10.55 -19.81
N THR A 113 -4.08 -10.56 -21.07
CA THR A 113 -4.93 -10.14 -22.20
C THR A 113 -5.78 -11.28 -22.74
N THR A 114 -5.40 -12.53 -22.45
CA THR A 114 -6.17 -13.75 -22.76
C THR A 114 -7.03 -14.18 -21.57
N THR A 115 -7.90 -15.17 -21.76
CA THR A 115 -8.81 -15.64 -20.71
C THR A 115 -8.06 -16.32 -19.54
N PRO A 116 -8.30 -15.93 -18.28
CA PRO A 116 -9.18 -14.84 -17.84
C PRO A 116 -8.47 -13.48 -18.02
N ARG A 117 -9.10 -12.54 -18.70
CA ARG A 117 -8.58 -11.18 -18.78
C ARG A 117 -8.48 -10.57 -17.40
N SER A 118 -7.31 -10.08 -17.03
CA SER A 118 -7.06 -9.48 -15.72
C SER A 118 -6.01 -8.39 -15.81
N ARG A 119 -6.22 -7.30 -15.09
CA ARG A 119 -5.15 -6.34 -14.83
C ARG A 119 -4.21 -6.89 -13.73
N PRO A 120 -2.93 -6.53 -13.74
CA PRO A 120 -2.01 -6.86 -12.66
C PRO A 120 -2.59 -6.49 -11.30
N ARG A 121 -2.39 -7.33 -10.30
CA ARG A 121 -2.85 -7.09 -8.93
C ARG A 121 -1.70 -6.59 -8.07
N GLN A 122 -2.03 -5.81 -7.06
CA GLN A 122 -1.03 -5.33 -6.11
C GLN A 122 -0.43 -6.50 -5.32
N PRO A 123 0.90 -6.47 -5.02
CA PRO A 123 1.59 -7.53 -4.27
C PRO A 123 0.92 -7.90 -2.95
N GLY A 124 0.35 -6.91 -2.24
CA GLY A 124 -0.38 -7.14 -0.99
C GLY A 124 -1.60 -8.06 -1.15
N LEU A 125 -2.35 -7.91 -2.24
CA LEU A 125 -3.50 -8.78 -2.53
C LEU A 125 -3.04 -10.21 -2.83
N ILE A 126 -1.96 -10.38 -3.62
CA ILE A 126 -1.40 -11.69 -3.95
C ILE A 126 -0.96 -12.40 -2.67
N LYS A 127 -0.20 -11.70 -1.80
CA LYS A 127 0.23 -12.23 -0.50
C LYS A 127 -0.94 -12.66 0.37
N THR A 128 -1.99 -11.85 0.44
CA THR A 128 -3.21 -12.19 1.20
C THR A 128 -3.89 -13.44 0.66
N ARG A 129 -4.01 -13.60 -0.67
CA ARG A 129 -4.60 -14.80 -1.28
C ARG A 129 -3.77 -16.05 -0.99
N CYS A 130 -2.45 -15.96 -1.10
CA CYS A 130 -1.55 -17.05 -0.75
C CYS A 130 -1.64 -17.41 0.74
N TYR A 131 -1.61 -16.41 1.62
CA TYR A 131 -1.68 -16.62 3.07
C TYR A 131 -2.88 -17.48 3.47
N TRP A 132 -4.04 -17.24 2.87
CA TRP A 132 -5.26 -17.97 3.19
C TRP A 132 -5.43 -19.28 2.42
N ALA A 133 -4.91 -19.41 1.21
CA ALA A 133 -5.10 -20.62 0.40
C ALA A 133 -4.02 -21.69 0.61
N LEU A 134 -2.77 -21.26 0.81
CA LEU A 134 -1.63 -22.20 0.85
C LEU A 134 -1.68 -23.21 2.01
N PRO A 135 -2.11 -22.86 3.23
CA PRO A 135 -2.25 -23.87 4.29
C PRO A 135 -3.12 -25.06 3.87
N THR A 136 -4.28 -24.80 3.28
CA THR A 136 -5.17 -25.82 2.75
C THR A 136 -4.52 -26.64 1.61
N ILE A 137 -3.83 -25.97 0.70
CA ILE A 137 -3.16 -26.65 -0.42
C ILE A 137 -2.00 -27.54 0.08
N ARG A 138 -1.28 -27.12 1.10
CA ARG A 138 -0.24 -27.94 1.74
C ARG A 138 -0.82 -29.18 2.42
N SER A 139 -1.93 -29.02 3.15
CA SER A 139 -2.64 -30.16 3.73
C SER A 139 -3.02 -31.18 2.65
N TRP A 140 -3.60 -30.75 1.54
CA TRP A 140 -3.93 -31.67 0.43
C TRP A 140 -2.67 -32.35 -0.15
N ALA A 141 -1.54 -31.65 -0.24
CA ALA A 141 -0.30 -32.26 -0.70
C ALA A 141 0.25 -33.29 0.29
N GLU A 142 0.12 -33.05 1.59
CA GLU A 142 0.46 -33.99 2.68
C GLU A 142 -0.45 -35.21 2.66
N ASP A 143 -1.74 -35.03 2.33
CA ASP A 143 -2.71 -36.13 2.12
C ASP A 143 -2.48 -36.90 0.81
N GLY A 144 -1.38 -36.63 0.10
CA GLY A 144 -0.95 -37.36 -1.09
C GLY A 144 -1.46 -36.82 -2.41
N ARG A 145 -2.23 -35.72 -2.44
CA ARG A 145 -2.67 -35.08 -3.70
C ARG A 145 -1.45 -34.52 -4.44
N ARG A 146 -1.35 -34.79 -5.73
CA ARG A 146 -0.24 -34.38 -6.58
C ARG A 146 -0.59 -33.23 -7.52
N SER A 147 -1.88 -32.97 -7.74
CA SER A 147 -2.39 -31.92 -8.63
C SER A 147 -3.69 -31.32 -8.05
N LEU A 148 -3.91 -30.03 -8.27
CA LEU A 148 -5.18 -29.36 -7.93
C LEU A 148 -6.34 -29.82 -8.82
N ARG A 149 -6.08 -30.61 -9.86
CA ARG A 149 -7.11 -31.28 -10.68
C ARG A 149 -7.86 -32.37 -9.89
N GLU A 150 -7.21 -32.97 -8.90
CA GLU A 150 -7.74 -34.03 -8.08
C GLU A 150 -8.69 -33.53 -7.00
N ILE A 151 -8.73 -32.22 -6.78
CA ILE A 151 -9.49 -31.61 -5.70
C ILE A 151 -10.97 -31.52 -6.11
N SER A 152 -11.81 -32.19 -5.34
CA SER A 152 -13.26 -32.15 -5.47
C SER A 152 -13.88 -30.97 -4.70
N ARG A 153 -15.17 -30.78 -4.89
CA ARG A 153 -15.96 -29.82 -4.09
C ARG A 153 -16.01 -30.22 -2.62
N GLU A 154 -16.11 -31.51 -2.36
CA GLU A 154 -16.16 -32.12 -1.03
C GLU A 154 -14.84 -31.87 -0.29
N ASP A 155 -13.68 -32.03 -0.97
CA ASP A 155 -12.37 -31.71 -0.41
C ASP A 155 -12.27 -30.24 0.00
N VAL A 156 -12.78 -29.32 -0.84
CA VAL A 156 -12.81 -27.89 -0.51
C VAL A 156 -13.70 -27.62 0.69
N LEU A 157 -14.90 -28.19 0.74
CA LEU A 157 -15.83 -27.98 1.85
C LEU A 157 -15.29 -28.52 3.18
N ALA A 158 -14.64 -29.69 3.15
CA ALA A 158 -14.03 -30.31 4.32
C ALA A 158 -12.84 -29.51 4.87
N ALA A 159 -12.08 -28.86 3.98
CA ALA A 159 -10.90 -28.08 4.35
C ALA A 159 -11.23 -26.64 4.80
N LEU A 160 -12.44 -26.15 4.55
CA LEU A 160 -12.82 -24.80 4.99
C LEU A 160 -13.14 -24.77 6.48
N PRO A 161 -12.72 -23.72 7.22
CA PRO A 161 -13.19 -23.47 8.58
C PRO A 161 -14.72 -23.48 8.65
N SER A 162 -15.26 -23.80 9.83
CA SER A 162 -16.70 -23.96 10.02
C SER A 162 -17.51 -22.69 9.72
N SER A 163 -16.95 -21.52 10.09
CA SER A 163 -17.64 -20.23 9.95
C SER A 163 -16.66 -19.05 10.04
N GLY A 164 -17.16 -17.84 9.93
CA GLY A 164 -16.44 -16.60 10.23
C GLY A 164 -15.51 -16.14 9.11
N ASN A 165 -14.63 -15.19 9.47
CA ASN A 165 -13.71 -14.54 8.54
C ASN A 165 -12.71 -15.51 7.90
N ASP A 166 -12.25 -16.50 8.66
CA ASP A 166 -11.28 -17.48 8.18
C ASP A 166 -11.87 -18.35 7.07
N ARG A 167 -13.13 -18.78 7.23
CA ARG A 167 -13.86 -19.48 6.16
C ARG A 167 -13.97 -18.61 4.92
N ALA A 168 -14.46 -17.38 5.08
CA ALA A 168 -14.68 -16.47 3.97
C ALA A 168 -13.37 -16.12 3.23
N THR A 169 -12.29 -15.82 3.95
CA THR A 169 -11.00 -15.44 3.37
C THR A 169 -10.29 -16.62 2.71
N THR A 170 -10.34 -17.82 3.30
CA THR A 170 -9.82 -19.05 2.69
C THR A 170 -10.58 -19.38 1.41
N ALA A 171 -11.92 -19.35 1.45
CA ALA A 171 -12.74 -19.56 0.27
C ALA A 171 -12.45 -18.56 -0.85
N ILE A 172 -12.23 -17.28 -0.53
CA ILE A 172 -11.86 -16.24 -1.50
C ILE A 172 -10.47 -16.52 -2.09
N GLY A 173 -9.51 -16.97 -1.28
CA GLY A 173 -8.17 -17.35 -1.74
C GLY A 173 -8.22 -18.51 -2.73
N LEU A 174 -8.86 -19.61 -2.33
CA LEU A 174 -9.05 -20.82 -3.17
C LEU A 174 -9.82 -20.49 -4.45
N ARG A 175 -10.92 -19.74 -4.35
CA ARG A 175 -11.72 -19.29 -5.51
C ARG A 175 -10.89 -18.49 -6.51
N SER A 176 -9.97 -17.66 -6.04
CA SER A 176 -9.04 -16.90 -6.91
C SER A 176 -8.19 -17.85 -7.74
N ILE A 177 -7.62 -18.90 -7.12
CA ILE A 177 -6.76 -19.88 -7.77
C ILE A 177 -7.56 -20.71 -8.76
N PHE A 178 -8.59 -21.42 -8.30
CA PHE A 178 -9.36 -22.34 -9.12
C PHE A 178 -10.08 -21.66 -10.30
N ARG A 179 -10.49 -20.38 -10.14
CA ARG A 179 -11.07 -19.62 -11.26
C ARG A 179 -10.08 -19.40 -12.38
N VAL A 180 -8.83 -19.09 -12.05
CA VAL A 180 -7.78 -18.92 -13.07
C VAL A 180 -7.43 -20.24 -13.71
N LEU A 181 -7.23 -21.30 -12.93
CA LEU A 181 -6.91 -22.63 -13.45
C LEU A 181 -8.02 -23.16 -14.39
N LYS A 182 -9.30 -22.98 -14.04
CA LYS A 182 -10.42 -23.33 -14.90
C LYS A 182 -10.43 -22.52 -16.21
N ALA A 183 -10.23 -21.22 -16.14
CA ALA A 183 -10.21 -20.33 -17.30
C ALA A 183 -9.04 -20.63 -18.23
N ARG A 184 -7.90 -21.06 -17.71
CA ARG A 184 -6.71 -21.51 -18.43
C ARG A 184 -6.84 -22.98 -18.92
N LYS A 185 -7.95 -23.64 -18.68
CA LYS A 185 -8.20 -25.05 -19.04
C LYS A 185 -7.19 -26.02 -18.38
N ILE A 186 -6.58 -25.61 -17.27
CA ILE A 186 -5.66 -26.45 -16.49
C ILE A 186 -6.47 -27.49 -15.70
N ILE A 187 -7.64 -27.12 -15.22
CA ILE A 187 -8.60 -28.02 -14.56
C ILE A 187 -9.91 -28.07 -15.35
N PHE A 188 -10.61 -29.21 -15.27
CA PHE A 188 -11.88 -29.40 -15.97
C PHE A 188 -13.09 -28.85 -15.20
N ILE A 189 -13.10 -28.99 -13.89
CA ILE A 189 -14.17 -28.54 -12.99
C ILE A 189 -13.57 -27.58 -11.98
N ASN A 190 -14.27 -26.48 -11.70
CA ASN A 190 -13.89 -25.58 -10.64
C ASN A 190 -14.60 -26.00 -9.34
N PRO A 191 -13.90 -26.57 -8.34
CA PRO A 191 -14.48 -27.07 -7.13
C PRO A 191 -15.06 -25.98 -6.23
N THR A 192 -14.71 -24.70 -6.49
CA THR A 192 -15.22 -23.55 -5.72
C THR A 192 -16.48 -22.91 -6.34
N THR A 193 -17.05 -23.50 -7.39
CA THR A 193 -18.29 -23.01 -8.01
C THR A 193 -19.45 -23.14 -7.01
N ARG A 194 -20.26 -22.06 -6.87
CA ARG A 194 -21.40 -21.99 -5.93
C ARG A 194 -21.03 -22.39 -4.48
N LEU A 195 -19.77 -22.16 -4.10
CA LEU A 195 -19.33 -22.36 -2.72
C LEU A 195 -19.95 -21.27 -1.84
N ASP A 196 -20.64 -21.67 -0.78
CA ASP A 196 -20.98 -20.72 0.28
C ASP A 196 -19.73 -20.43 1.10
N ALA A 197 -19.19 -19.25 0.85
CA ALA A 197 -17.99 -18.79 1.53
C ALA A 197 -18.30 -18.18 2.91
N GLY A 198 -19.57 -17.97 3.23
CA GLY A 198 -19.95 -17.08 4.32
C GLY A 198 -19.63 -15.62 4.00
N THR A 199 -19.90 -14.74 4.92
CA THR A 199 -19.56 -13.32 4.84
C THR A 199 -18.38 -13.01 5.74
N VAL A 200 -17.47 -12.17 5.23
CA VAL A 200 -16.45 -11.57 6.10
C VAL A 200 -17.20 -10.64 7.08
N ALA A 201 -17.21 -11.01 8.36
CA ALA A 201 -17.78 -10.15 9.38
C ALA A 201 -17.09 -8.79 9.32
N SER A 202 -17.85 -7.76 9.05
CA SER A 202 -17.35 -6.39 9.14
C SER A 202 -17.28 -6.04 10.62
N ARG A 203 -16.09 -5.71 11.12
CA ARG A 203 -15.96 -5.19 12.47
C ARG A 203 -16.79 -3.91 12.55
N GLU A 204 -17.64 -3.81 13.55
CA GLU A 204 -18.39 -2.58 13.81
C GLU A 204 -17.42 -1.41 14.05
N PRO A 205 -17.71 -0.24 13.46
CA PRO A 205 -16.94 0.94 13.75
C PRO A 205 -17.17 1.33 15.21
N LEU A 206 -16.08 1.62 15.91
CA LEU A 206 -16.13 2.07 17.31
C LEU A 206 -15.66 3.52 17.37
N PRO A 207 -16.26 4.34 18.23
CA PRO A 207 -15.78 5.68 18.51
C PRO A 207 -14.40 5.65 19.14
N ILE A 208 -13.67 6.73 19.01
CA ILE A 208 -12.37 6.95 19.67
C ILE A 208 -12.57 7.93 20.80
N ASP A 209 -11.78 7.77 21.86
CA ASP A 209 -11.76 8.67 23.00
C ASP A 209 -11.39 10.09 22.57
N ASP A 210 -12.18 11.07 23.00
CA ASP A 210 -11.99 12.49 22.70
C ASP A 210 -10.63 13.02 23.19
N ASP A 211 -10.08 12.49 24.27
CA ASP A 211 -8.76 12.88 24.77
C ASP A 211 -7.65 12.42 23.82
N GLN A 212 -7.80 11.24 23.21
CA GLN A 212 -6.87 10.76 22.18
C GLN A 212 -6.94 11.61 20.91
N LEU A 213 -8.13 12.03 20.49
CA LEU A 213 -8.31 12.93 19.35
C LEU A 213 -7.66 14.29 19.62
N ARG A 214 -7.86 14.82 20.81
CA ARG A 214 -7.28 16.10 21.27
C ARG A 214 -5.75 16.04 21.33
N GLU A 215 -5.18 14.96 21.87
CA GLU A 215 -3.74 14.73 21.91
C GLU A 215 -3.10 14.76 20.52
N ILE A 216 -3.75 14.13 19.52
CA ILE A 216 -3.26 14.14 18.13
C ILE A 216 -3.31 15.55 17.55
N LEU A 217 -4.41 16.27 17.76
CA LEU A 217 -4.60 17.63 17.24
C LEU A 217 -3.69 18.66 17.88
N GLN A 218 -3.26 18.44 19.11
CA GLN A 218 -2.38 19.33 19.90
C GLN A 218 -0.92 18.86 19.89
N SER A 219 -0.57 17.88 19.06
CA SER A 219 0.78 17.35 19.00
C SER A 219 1.81 18.41 18.60
N ASP A 220 2.95 18.44 19.28
CA ASP A 220 4.10 19.26 18.92
C ASP A 220 4.77 18.84 17.61
N ASP A 221 4.50 17.62 17.11
CA ASP A 221 4.91 17.20 15.76
C ASP A 221 3.91 17.74 14.72
N PRO A 222 4.33 18.74 13.90
CA PRO A 222 3.45 19.33 12.90
C PRO A 222 2.91 18.33 11.87
N ALA A 223 3.66 17.25 11.58
CA ALA A 223 3.19 16.19 10.68
C ALA A 223 2.04 15.41 11.31
N ARG A 224 2.16 15.03 12.60
CA ARG A 224 1.13 14.32 13.35
C ARG A 224 -0.14 15.15 13.46
N ALA A 225 -0.01 16.42 13.83
CA ALA A 225 -1.14 17.34 13.99
C ALA A 225 -1.88 17.58 12.66
N ALA A 226 -1.15 17.81 11.55
CA ALA A 226 -1.75 18.03 10.23
C ALA A 226 -2.42 16.78 9.65
N LEU A 227 -1.77 15.61 9.77
CA LEU A 227 -2.35 14.33 9.38
C LEU A 227 -3.61 14.01 10.19
N GLY A 228 -3.53 14.19 11.51
CA GLY A 228 -4.66 14.00 12.41
C GLY A 228 -5.84 14.89 12.05
N ALA A 229 -5.60 16.18 11.83
CA ALA A 229 -6.63 17.13 11.46
C ALA A 229 -7.35 16.76 10.15
N LEU A 230 -6.61 16.35 9.12
CA LEU A 230 -7.20 15.92 7.85
C LEU A 230 -8.08 14.66 8.00
N ILE A 231 -7.75 13.76 8.92
CA ILE A 231 -8.56 12.56 9.16
C ILE A 231 -9.75 12.87 10.06
N ILE A 232 -9.52 13.52 11.19
CA ILE A 232 -10.53 13.79 12.22
C ILE A 232 -11.65 14.72 11.69
N PHE A 233 -11.30 15.74 10.91
CA PHE A 233 -12.30 16.68 10.36
C PHE A 233 -12.88 16.21 9.04
N HIS A 234 -12.10 15.59 8.16
CA HIS A 234 -12.51 15.32 6.78
C HIS A 234 -12.50 13.83 6.40
N GLY A 235 -12.11 12.92 7.29
CA GLY A 235 -12.17 11.48 7.07
C GLY A 235 -11.31 10.98 5.90
N LEU A 236 -10.16 11.58 5.63
CA LEU A 236 -9.30 11.18 4.53
C LEU A 236 -8.78 9.75 4.71
N SER A 237 -8.69 9.01 3.61
CA SER A 237 -8.12 7.67 3.63
C SER A 237 -6.58 7.70 3.61
N LYS A 238 -5.93 6.58 4.01
CA LYS A 238 -4.47 6.43 3.87
C LYS A 238 -3.98 6.69 2.44
N SER A 239 -4.77 6.31 1.46
CA SER A 239 -4.38 6.46 0.05
C SER A 239 -4.44 7.92 -0.36
N ASP A 240 -5.49 8.64 0.05
CA ASP A 240 -5.64 10.07 -0.20
C ASP A 240 -4.48 10.84 0.44
N LEU A 241 -4.22 10.61 1.73
CA LEU A 241 -3.13 11.27 2.46
C LEU A 241 -1.75 11.06 1.82
N CYS A 242 -1.46 9.85 1.34
CA CYS A 242 -0.20 9.60 0.63
C CYS A 242 -0.13 10.33 -0.71
N ALA A 243 -1.25 10.44 -1.42
CA ALA A 243 -1.31 10.98 -2.77
C ALA A 243 -1.42 12.51 -2.81
N LEU A 244 -1.80 13.17 -1.70
CA LEU A 244 -1.98 14.62 -1.65
C LEU A 244 -0.76 15.38 -2.18
N MET A 245 -0.99 16.28 -3.10
CA MET A 245 0.00 17.20 -3.64
C MET A 245 -0.17 18.61 -3.07
N LEU A 246 0.85 19.42 -3.15
CA LEU A 246 0.77 20.85 -2.79
C LEU A 246 -0.26 21.59 -3.63
N THR A 247 -0.41 21.20 -4.89
CA THR A 247 -1.38 21.78 -5.86
C THR A 247 -2.83 21.42 -5.56
N ASP A 248 -3.08 20.38 -4.75
CA ASP A 248 -4.44 19.98 -4.38
C ASP A 248 -5.08 20.93 -3.37
N MET A 249 -4.26 21.83 -2.81
CA MET A 249 -4.70 22.82 -1.85
C MET A 249 -4.83 24.21 -2.49
N SER A 250 -5.98 24.83 -2.33
CA SER A 250 -6.24 26.21 -2.81
C SER A 250 -7.23 26.91 -1.88
N SER A 251 -6.86 28.07 -1.35
CA SER A 251 -7.77 29.02 -0.65
C SER A 251 -8.71 28.32 0.36
N SER A 252 -8.18 27.55 1.30
CA SER A 252 -8.95 26.79 2.31
C SER A 252 -9.85 25.70 1.70
N ARG A 253 -9.47 25.16 0.55
CA ARG A 253 -10.12 24.02 -0.09
C ARG A 253 -9.11 22.95 -0.43
N LEU A 254 -9.54 21.69 -0.35
CA LEU A 254 -8.76 20.52 -0.72
C LEU A 254 -9.48 19.76 -1.83
N THR A 255 -8.79 19.50 -2.94
CA THR A 255 -9.30 18.72 -4.06
C THR A 255 -8.77 17.30 -3.98
N ILE A 256 -9.65 16.29 -4.01
CA ILE A 256 -9.30 14.88 -4.00
C ILE A 256 -10.10 14.17 -5.10
N GLY A 257 -9.44 13.87 -6.22
CA GLY A 257 -10.15 13.39 -7.41
C GLY A 257 -11.20 14.41 -7.86
N ASP A 258 -12.45 13.98 -7.90
CA ASP A 258 -13.57 14.85 -8.33
C ASP A 258 -14.23 15.62 -7.16
N ARG A 259 -13.72 15.47 -5.93
CA ARG A 259 -14.29 16.08 -4.74
C ARG A 259 -13.50 17.31 -4.31
N THR A 260 -14.21 18.41 -4.03
CA THR A 260 -13.64 19.60 -3.39
C THR A 260 -14.19 19.72 -1.97
N ILE A 261 -13.31 19.73 -1.00
CA ILE A 261 -13.63 19.74 0.43
C ILE A 261 -13.23 21.10 0.99
N PRO A 262 -14.16 21.88 1.59
CA PRO A 262 -13.78 23.07 2.34
C PRO A 262 -13.05 22.65 3.62
N LEU A 263 -11.90 23.28 3.89
CA LEU A 263 -11.13 22.99 5.08
C LEU A 263 -11.57 23.86 6.25
N ALA A 264 -11.73 23.24 7.41
CA ALA A 264 -11.98 23.97 8.65
C ALA A 264 -10.76 24.85 9.02
N PRO A 265 -10.96 26.02 9.66
CA PRO A 265 -9.84 26.90 10.05
C PRO A 265 -8.75 26.16 10.85
N ALA A 266 -9.16 25.35 11.81
CA ALA A 266 -8.24 24.54 12.62
C ALA A 266 -7.39 23.55 11.80
N VAL A 267 -7.89 23.06 10.65
CA VAL A 267 -7.11 22.21 9.72
C VAL A 267 -6.12 23.06 8.94
N CYS A 268 -6.56 24.23 8.46
CA CYS A 268 -5.68 25.16 7.74
C CYS A 268 -4.48 25.58 8.58
N GLU A 269 -4.68 25.91 9.86
CA GLU A 269 -3.61 26.27 10.80
C GLU A 269 -2.57 25.15 10.95
N ARG A 270 -3.01 23.92 11.12
CA ARG A 270 -2.10 22.76 11.27
C ARG A 270 -1.37 22.41 10.00
N ILE A 271 -2.02 22.59 8.85
CA ILE A 271 -1.37 22.42 7.55
C ILE A 271 -0.34 23.53 7.32
N ALA A 272 -0.64 24.78 7.69
CA ALA A 272 0.31 25.88 7.61
C ALA A 272 1.56 25.59 8.47
N ALA A 273 1.37 25.19 9.73
CA ALA A 273 2.49 24.80 10.60
C ALA A 273 3.31 23.64 10.03
N TRP A 274 2.65 22.66 9.41
CA TRP A 274 3.36 21.59 8.70
C TRP A 274 4.14 22.11 7.50
N LEU A 275 3.59 23.01 6.69
CA LEU A 275 4.26 23.58 5.53
C LEU A 275 5.49 24.42 5.94
N ASP A 276 5.40 25.18 7.03
CA ASP A 276 6.53 25.91 7.60
C ASP A 276 7.62 24.94 8.05
N HIS A 277 7.28 23.90 8.79
CA HIS A 277 8.23 22.84 9.16
C HIS A 277 8.86 22.17 7.93
N ARG A 278 8.04 21.82 6.93
CA ARG A 278 8.50 21.20 5.68
C ARG A 278 9.51 22.10 4.95
N ASN A 279 9.20 23.38 4.83
CA ASN A 279 10.05 24.35 4.16
C ASN A 279 11.37 24.60 4.94
N ALA A 280 11.31 24.69 6.24
CA ALA A 280 12.50 24.81 7.09
C ALA A 280 13.38 23.55 7.02
N ARG A 281 12.78 22.36 7.03
CA ARG A 281 13.50 21.07 7.09
C ARG A 281 14.03 20.61 5.73
N TRP A 282 13.31 20.87 4.66
CA TRP A 282 13.64 20.46 3.27
C TRP A 282 13.41 21.60 2.28
N PRO A 283 14.17 22.73 2.41
CA PRO A 283 13.90 23.95 1.63
C PRO A 283 14.08 23.76 0.12
N ASN A 284 14.88 22.78 -0.29
CA ASN A 284 15.17 22.53 -1.71
C ASN A 284 14.43 21.31 -2.27
N THR A 285 13.51 20.70 -1.52
CA THR A 285 12.82 19.51 -2.02
C THR A 285 11.96 19.84 -3.25
N ALA A 286 12.14 19.08 -4.32
CA ALA A 286 11.30 19.13 -5.52
C ALA A 286 10.10 18.20 -5.43
N ASN A 287 9.92 17.49 -4.31
CA ASN A 287 8.80 16.58 -4.13
C ASN A 287 7.47 17.36 -4.12
N PRO A 288 6.53 17.07 -5.04
CA PRO A 288 5.27 17.81 -5.13
C PRO A 288 4.24 17.43 -4.07
N HIS A 289 4.48 16.33 -3.33
CA HIS A 289 3.51 15.86 -2.34
C HIS A 289 3.46 16.76 -1.10
N LEU A 290 2.27 16.89 -0.53
CA LEU A 290 2.04 17.66 0.68
C LEU A 290 2.89 17.10 1.84
N PHE A 291 2.83 15.79 2.05
CA PHE A 291 3.61 15.12 3.10
C PHE A 291 4.88 14.51 2.55
N VAL A 292 5.99 14.84 3.21
CA VAL A 292 7.30 14.30 2.90
C VAL A 292 8.04 13.92 4.19
N HIS A 293 9.01 13.03 4.08
CA HIS A 293 9.95 12.71 5.16
C HIS A 293 11.36 12.56 4.57
N PHE A 294 12.38 12.35 5.40
CA PHE A 294 13.79 12.36 4.98
C PHE A 294 14.13 11.45 3.77
N ARG A 295 13.36 10.37 3.54
CA ARG A 295 13.58 9.48 2.38
C ARG A 295 12.81 9.92 1.14
N SER A 296 11.62 10.50 1.31
CA SER A 296 10.81 10.94 0.17
C SER A 296 11.15 12.35 -0.28
N ALA A 297 11.68 13.19 0.60
CA ALA A 297 12.08 14.56 0.26
C ALA A 297 13.18 14.65 -0.84
N ILE A 298 13.94 13.59 -1.05
CA ILE A 298 14.96 13.49 -2.10
C ILE A 298 14.48 12.76 -3.36
N THR A 299 13.19 12.47 -3.44
CA THR A 299 12.53 11.79 -4.57
C THR A 299 11.27 12.57 -4.95
N LEU A 300 10.58 12.15 -6.01
CA LEU A 300 9.29 12.72 -6.41
C LEU A 300 8.09 11.88 -5.96
N GLY A 301 8.34 10.76 -5.29
CA GLY A 301 7.29 9.82 -4.88
C GLY A 301 6.64 10.18 -3.54
N PRO A 302 5.44 9.63 -3.30
CA PRO A 302 4.69 9.85 -2.07
C PRO A 302 5.34 9.21 -0.84
N VAL A 303 4.89 9.61 0.34
CA VAL A 303 5.19 8.90 1.59
C VAL A 303 4.53 7.52 1.61
N GLY A 304 5.16 6.57 2.30
CA GLY A 304 4.58 5.23 2.46
C GLY A 304 3.47 5.18 3.51
N LYS A 305 2.48 4.29 3.31
CA LYS A 305 1.39 4.06 4.28
C LYS A 305 1.86 3.69 5.69
N GLN A 306 3.03 3.06 5.79
CA GLN A 306 3.63 2.73 7.08
C GLN A 306 4.11 3.98 7.82
N TRP A 307 4.67 4.96 7.11
CA TRP A 307 5.10 6.22 7.72
C TRP A 307 3.91 6.96 8.35
N LEU A 308 2.76 7.03 7.65
CA LEU A 308 1.53 7.61 8.22
C LEU A 308 1.15 6.95 9.55
N GLN A 309 1.20 5.61 9.58
CA GLN A 309 0.86 4.84 10.78
C GLN A 309 1.80 5.12 11.96
N LEU A 310 3.11 5.20 11.67
CA LEU A 310 4.13 5.49 12.68
C LEU A 310 4.04 6.93 13.19
N THR A 311 3.78 7.90 12.32
CA THR A 311 3.67 9.31 12.68
C THR A 311 2.44 9.58 13.53
N LEU A 312 1.30 8.98 13.18
CA LEU A 312 0.06 9.15 13.95
C LEU A 312 0.07 8.42 15.30
N GLY A 313 0.76 7.29 15.40
CA GLY A 313 0.75 6.43 16.59
C GLY A 313 -0.55 5.63 16.77
N VAL A 314 -1.59 5.92 15.97
CA VAL A 314 -2.89 5.27 16.00
C VAL A 314 -3.31 4.82 14.59
N PRO A 315 -4.18 3.81 14.45
CA PRO A 315 -4.64 3.38 13.14
C PRO A 315 -5.44 4.47 12.42
N VAL A 316 -4.97 4.92 11.25
CA VAL A 316 -5.71 5.86 10.37
C VAL A 316 -7.15 5.40 10.15
N ARG A 317 -7.34 4.07 10.05
CA ARG A 317 -8.67 3.49 9.86
C ARG A 317 -9.59 3.81 11.04
N ALA A 318 -9.11 3.73 12.27
CA ALA A 318 -9.91 3.99 13.46
C ALA A 318 -10.36 5.46 13.50
N LEU A 319 -9.42 6.42 13.32
CA LEU A 319 -9.74 7.85 13.24
C LEU A 319 -10.76 8.17 12.14
N ARG A 320 -10.62 7.52 10.97
CA ARG A 320 -11.56 7.72 9.87
C ARG A 320 -12.93 7.10 10.15
N GLU A 321 -12.96 5.93 10.77
CA GLU A 321 -14.20 5.25 11.14
C GLU A 321 -14.98 6.07 12.16
N ASP A 322 -14.30 6.65 13.15
CA ASP A 322 -14.87 7.58 14.11
C ASP A 322 -15.52 8.79 13.42
N ARG A 323 -14.79 9.47 12.54
CA ARG A 323 -15.35 10.64 11.82
C ARG A 323 -16.58 10.29 10.98
N ILE A 324 -16.57 9.12 10.30
CA ILE A 324 -17.70 8.66 9.51
C ILE A 324 -18.88 8.29 10.41
N LEU A 325 -18.62 7.68 11.56
CA LEU A 325 -19.63 7.33 12.55
C LEU A 325 -20.32 8.60 13.08
N ASN A 326 -19.54 9.60 13.47
CA ASN A 326 -20.07 10.90 13.91
C ASN A 326 -20.97 11.56 12.84
N GLU A 327 -20.59 11.51 11.56
CA GLU A 327 -21.43 12.03 10.47
C GLU A 327 -22.70 11.19 10.27
N ALA A 328 -22.60 9.85 10.41
CA ALA A 328 -23.77 8.97 10.31
C ALA A 328 -24.80 9.31 11.40
N HIS A 329 -24.36 9.49 12.64
CA HIS A 329 -25.23 9.89 13.75
C HIS A 329 -25.81 11.30 13.54
N ALA A 330 -24.98 12.27 13.18
CA ALA A 330 -25.42 13.66 12.97
C ALA A 330 -26.46 13.80 11.83
N THR A 331 -26.49 12.86 10.89
CA THR A 331 -27.40 12.91 9.72
C THR A 331 -28.53 11.88 9.78
N GLY A 332 -28.69 11.17 10.90
CA GLY A 332 -29.69 10.09 11.01
C GLY A 332 -29.48 8.96 10.00
N GLY A 333 -28.23 8.66 9.63
CA GLY A 333 -27.91 7.56 8.74
C GLY A 333 -28.06 7.84 7.25
N ASP A 334 -27.93 9.09 6.79
CA ASP A 334 -28.01 9.42 5.36
C ASP A 334 -26.84 8.79 4.57
N VAL A 335 -27.12 7.63 3.95
CA VAL A 335 -26.16 6.88 3.13
C VAL A 335 -25.58 7.72 2.00
N ARG A 336 -26.41 8.56 1.33
CA ARG A 336 -25.98 9.35 0.18
C ARG A 336 -24.94 10.38 0.61
N ARG A 337 -25.21 11.08 1.70
CA ARG A 337 -24.31 12.08 2.26
C ARG A 337 -22.98 11.47 2.67
N ILE A 338 -22.98 10.28 3.30
CA ILE A 338 -21.76 9.56 3.67
C ILE A 338 -20.97 9.17 2.43
N VAL A 339 -21.63 8.66 1.38
CA VAL A 339 -20.99 8.32 0.09
C VAL A 339 -20.30 9.53 -0.52
N ASP A 340 -21.02 10.66 -0.60
CA ASP A 340 -20.53 11.89 -1.24
C ASP A 340 -19.39 12.53 -0.44
N LEU A 341 -19.52 12.62 0.89
CA LEU A 341 -18.50 13.24 1.76
C LEU A 341 -17.21 12.43 1.83
N PHE A 342 -17.29 11.09 1.95
CA PHE A 342 -16.11 10.27 2.21
C PHE A 342 -15.63 9.46 1.01
N GLY A 343 -16.30 9.55 -0.15
CA GLY A 343 -15.93 8.86 -1.38
C GLY A 343 -15.91 7.34 -1.23
N MET A 344 -16.94 6.79 -0.57
CA MET A 344 -17.06 5.35 -0.36
C MET A 344 -18.26 4.76 -1.12
N SER A 345 -18.32 3.44 -1.25
CA SER A 345 -19.49 2.79 -1.84
C SER A 345 -20.68 2.79 -0.88
N ALA A 346 -21.92 2.78 -1.41
CA ALA A 346 -23.15 2.68 -0.61
C ALA A 346 -23.16 1.45 0.32
N ASN A 347 -22.61 0.32 -0.14
CA ASN A 347 -22.47 -0.88 0.70
C ASN A 347 -21.52 -0.65 1.89
N ALA A 348 -20.45 0.11 1.70
CA ALA A 348 -19.54 0.45 2.79
C ALA A 348 -20.16 1.47 3.74
N ALA A 349 -20.94 2.44 3.24
CA ALA A 349 -21.67 3.42 4.04
C ALA A 349 -22.74 2.74 4.92
N GLY A 350 -23.48 1.76 4.40
CA GLY A 350 -24.49 1.02 5.13
C GLY A 350 -23.99 0.32 6.41
N ARG A 351 -22.68 0.16 6.58
CA ARG A 351 -22.09 -0.35 7.82
C ARG A 351 -22.18 0.67 8.96
N TYR A 352 -22.06 1.94 8.64
CA TYR A 352 -22.12 3.03 9.62
C TYR A 352 -23.58 3.41 9.91
N THR A 353 -24.44 3.41 8.91
CA THR A 353 -25.85 3.79 9.12
C THR A 353 -26.61 2.76 9.97
N ARG A 354 -26.20 1.49 9.95
CA ARG A 354 -26.79 0.45 10.83
C ARG A 354 -26.47 0.67 12.31
N THR A 355 -25.48 1.47 12.65
CA THR A 355 -25.14 1.79 14.05
C THR A 355 -26.05 2.88 14.63
N VAL A 356 -26.69 3.68 13.77
CA VAL A 356 -27.54 4.79 14.22
C VAL A 356 -28.74 4.30 15.03
N ASP A 357 -29.29 3.15 14.67
CA ASP A 357 -30.43 2.53 15.38
C ASP A 357 -30.00 1.49 16.43
N HIS A 358 -28.71 1.38 16.73
CA HIS A 358 -28.23 0.39 17.70
C HIS A 358 -28.49 0.84 19.14
N PRO A 359 -29.19 0.04 19.97
CA PRO A 359 -29.61 0.47 21.32
C PRO A 359 -28.46 0.98 22.21
N ASP A 360 -27.31 0.28 22.18
CA ASP A 360 -26.14 0.61 22.99
C ASP A 360 -25.45 1.94 22.61
N LEU A 361 -25.77 2.50 21.45
CA LEU A 361 -25.20 3.77 20.97
C LEU A 361 -26.18 4.93 21.15
N LEU A 362 -27.46 4.68 21.38
CA LEU A 362 -28.49 5.69 21.69
C LEU A 362 -28.30 6.25 23.11
N GLU A 363 -27.76 5.47 24.05
CA GLU A 363 -27.49 5.91 25.43
C GLU A 363 -26.33 6.92 25.54
N PHE A 364 -25.47 7.02 24.51
CA PHE A 364 -24.36 7.97 24.49
C PHE A 364 -24.76 9.41 24.16
N ASP A 365 -25.92 9.62 23.56
CA ASP A 365 -26.36 10.96 23.09
C ASP A 365 -27.08 11.78 24.20
N GLU A 366 -27.54 11.15 25.31
CA GLU A 366 -28.19 11.85 26.42
C GLU A 366 -27.22 12.49 27.42
N THR A 367 -25.90 12.32 27.23
CA THR A 367 -24.86 12.82 28.15
C THR A 367 -23.91 13.86 27.56
N ARG A 368 -24.23 14.43 26.39
CA ARG A 368 -23.46 15.53 25.77
C ARG A 368 -24.19 16.85 25.74
#